data_2c4de86b4b081ec3c8657c687c211c55
#
_entry.id   2c4de86b4b081ec3c8657c687c211c55
#
_cell.length_a   1.000
_cell.length_b   1.000
_cell.length_c   1.000
_cell.angle_alpha   90.00
_cell.angle_beta   90.00
_cell.angle_gamma   90.00
#
_symmetry.space_group_name_H-M   'P 1'
#
loop_
_entity.id
_entity.type
_entity.pdbx_description
1 polymer ?
#
loop_
_entity_poly.entity_id
_entity_poly.type
_entity_poly.pdbx_seq_one_letter_code
_entity_poly.pdbx_strand_id
1 'polypeptide(L)'
;MQQSVLNIGAVNAEQTMYYCDSLETGSEKEEIRNNLAAYYDIIDEESALHTLEWLLERGHRVYFDAIKLFSAGISPSITDEILTSDEQLDTPRYMKNIKEMIESLTEKGYIRSQADLRNQSVLAWDMGRLVLIARCCFECGYITEEKAWC
;
A
#
# COMPACT_ATOMS: atom_id res chain seq x y z
N MET A 1 15.22 2.15 -16.96
CA MET A 1 13.86 2.55 -16.45
C MET A 1 13.17 1.38 -15.74
N GLN A 2 13.03 0.20 -16.36
CA GLN A 2 12.38 -0.99 -15.74
C GLN A 2 13.02 -1.39 -14.39
N GLN A 3 14.36 -1.47 -14.30
CA GLN A 3 15.05 -1.80 -13.05
C GLN A 3 14.77 -0.80 -11.91
N SER A 4 14.60 0.47 -12.25
CA SER A 4 14.28 1.49 -11.22
C SER A 4 12.88 1.31 -10.65
N VAL A 5 11.93 0.81 -11.43
CA VAL A 5 10.57 0.48 -10.97
C VAL A 5 10.61 -0.74 -10.06
N LEU A 6 11.32 -1.80 -10.43
CA LEU A 6 11.49 -3.00 -9.60
C LEU A 6 12.10 -2.67 -8.25
N ASN A 7 13.06 -1.75 -8.20
CA ASN A 7 13.71 -1.33 -6.96
C ASN A 7 12.71 -0.68 -5.97
N ILE A 8 11.64 -0.05 -6.44
CA ILE A 8 10.58 0.49 -5.58
C ILE A 8 9.87 -0.63 -4.82
N GLY A 9 9.62 -1.76 -5.48
CA GLY A 9 8.98 -2.94 -4.89
C GLY A 9 9.93 -3.91 -4.18
N ALA A 10 11.25 -3.67 -4.21
CA ALA A 10 12.24 -4.63 -3.74
C ALA A 10 12.07 -5.02 -2.27
N VAL A 11 11.74 -4.08 -1.39
CA VAL A 11 11.51 -4.37 0.05
C VAL A 11 10.32 -5.32 0.23
N ASN A 12 9.25 -5.11 -0.52
CA ASN A 12 8.07 -5.98 -0.46
C ASN A 12 8.35 -7.35 -1.07
N ALA A 13 9.12 -7.41 -2.17
CA ALA A 13 9.55 -8.64 -2.79
C ALA A 13 10.44 -9.47 -1.85
N GLU A 14 11.41 -8.84 -1.19
CA GLU A 14 12.28 -9.49 -0.20
C GLU A 14 11.48 -10.07 0.98
N GLN A 15 10.49 -9.34 1.48
CA GLN A 15 9.63 -9.82 2.56
C GLN A 15 8.80 -11.05 2.19
N THR A 16 8.52 -11.25 0.91
CA THR A 16 7.77 -12.39 0.36
C THR A 16 8.68 -13.46 -0.26
N MET A 17 10.00 -13.29 -0.18
CA MET A 17 11.02 -14.15 -0.81
C MET A 17 10.88 -14.23 -2.35
N TYR A 18 10.37 -13.17 -2.98
CA TYR A 18 10.27 -13.06 -4.42
C TYR A 18 11.55 -12.46 -5.02
N TYR A 19 11.81 -12.74 -6.29
CA TYR A 19 12.92 -12.09 -7.02
C TYR A 19 12.75 -10.57 -7.00
N CYS A 20 13.87 -9.83 -6.80
CA CYS A 20 13.83 -8.37 -6.71
C CYS A 20 14.14 -7.67 -8.04
N ASP A 21 14.64 -8.39 -9.05
CA ASP A 21 15.21 -7.89 -10.28
C ASP A 21 14.47 -8.32 -11.55
N SER A 22 13.32 -8.97 -11.43
CA SER A 22 12.51 -9.51 -12.52
C SER A 22 11.03 -9.15 -12.34
N LEU A 23 10.27 -9.18 -13.44
CA LEU A 23 8.80 -9.23 -13.36
C LEU A 23 8.32 -10.55 -12.77
N GLU A 24 9.02 -11.63 -13.03
CA GLU A 24 8.73 -12.93 -12.42
C GLU A 24 9.03 -12.87 -10.93
N THR A 25 8.19 -13.52 -10.12
CA THR A 25 8.35 -13.59 -8.67
C THR A 25 9.23 -14.75 -8.22
N GLY A 26 9.29 -15.80 -9.04
CA GLY A 26 9.97 -17.06 -8.72
C GLY A 26 9.13 -18.03 -7.87
N SER A 27 7.86 -17.70 -7.60
CA SER A 27 6.93 -18.57 -6.88
C SER A 27 5.99 -19.31 -7.82
N GLU A 28 5.34 -20.34 -7.30
CA GLU A 28 4.33 -21.11 -8.04
C GLU A 28 3.08 -20.24 -8.29
N LYS A 29 2.59 -20.26 -9.54
CA LYS A 29 1.42 -19.43 -9.95
C LYS A 29 0.17 -19.66 -9.10
N GLU A 30 -0.05 -20.88 -8.65
CA GLU A 30 -1.21 -21.21 -7.83
C GLU A 30 -1.11 -20.58 -6.45
N GLU A 31 0.08 -20.56 -5.87
CA GLU A 31 0.34 -19.87 -4.61
C GLU A 31 0.10 -18.37 -4.73
N ILE A 32 0.61 -17.75 -5.80
CA ILE A 32 0.41 -16.32 -6.08
C ILE A 32 -1.09 -16.02 -6.23
N ARG A 33 -1.85 -16.82 -7.00
CA ARG A 33 -3.29 -16.65 -7.16
C ARG A 33 -4.05 -16.72 -5.84
N ASN A 34 -3.70 -17.70 -5.01
CA ASN A 34 -4.32 -17.85 -3.69
C ASN A 34 -4.04 -16.65 -2.79
N ASN A 35 -2.81 -16.14 -2.82
CA ASN A 35 -2.43 -14.94 -2.06
C ASN A 35 -3.14 -13.69 -2.58
N LEU A 36 -3.22 -13.49 -3.91
CA LEU A 36 -3.94 -12.37 -4.51
C LEU A 36 -5.43 -12.40 -4.13
N ALA A 37 -6.07 -13.56 -4.20
CA ALA A 37 -7.47 -13.71 -3.83
C ALA A 37 -7.70 -13.50 -2.32
N ALA A 38 -6.84 -14.08 -1.46
CA ALA A 38 -7.03 -14.07 -0.01
C ALA A 38 -6.75 -12.70 0.64
N TYR A 39 -5.79 -11.93 0.11
CA TYR A 39 -5.31 -10.70 0.74
C TYR A 39 -5.69 -9.43 0.01
N TYR A 40 -6.09 -9.52 -1.26
CA TYR A 40 -6.35 -8.36 -2.12
C TYR A 40 -7.67 -8.45 -2.88
N ASP A 41 -8.42 -9.55 -2.74
CA ASP A 41 -9.66 -9.84 -3.49
C ASP A 41 -9.45 -9.81 -5.02
N ILE A 42 -8.23 -10.12 -5.50
CA ILE A 42 -7.86 -10.14 -6.91
C ILE A 42 -8.02 -11.55 -7.46
N ILE A 43 -8.95 -11.73 -8.39
CA ILE A 43 -9.28 -13.02 -9.01
C ILE A 43 -9.25 -13.03 -10.54
N ASP A 44 -9.20 -11.83 -11.15
CA ASP A 44 -9.28 -11.59 -12.59
C ASP A 44 -8.65 -10.24 -12.98
N GLU A 45 -8.75 -9.89 -14.27
CA GLU A 45 -8.22 -8.64 -14.80
C GLU A 45 -8.93 -7.41 -14.22
N GLU A 46 -10.25 -7.46 -14.05
CA GLU A 46 -11.04 -6.32 -13.58
C GLU A 46 -10.66 -5.97 -12.13
N SER A 47 -10.63 -6.95 -11.25
CA SER A 47 -10.22 -6.77 -9.85
C SER A 47 -8.74 -6.38 -9.71
N ALA A 48 -7.87 -6.89 -10.60
CA ALA A 48 -6.46 -6.49 -10.65
C ALA A 48 -6.32 -5.00 -10.98
N LEU A 49 -6.93 -4.54 -12.06
CA LEU A 49 -6.87 -3.15 -12.48
C LEU A 49 -7.47 -2.21 -11.43
N HIS A 50 -8.61 -2.56 -10.86
CA HIS A 50 -9.24 -1.77 -9.81
C HIS A 50 -8.29 -1.57 -8.60
N THR A 51 -7.64 -2.64 -8.14
CA THR A 51 -6.71 -2.56 -7.00
C THR A 51 -5.46 -1.74 -7.35
N LEU A 52 -4.90 -1.90 -8.55
CA LEU A 52 -3.73 -1.14 -9.00
C LEU A 52 -4.05 0.35 -9.14
N GLU A 53 -5.19 0.71 -9.73
CA GLU A 53 -5.66 2.10 -9.83
C GLU A 53 -5.89 2.71 -8.45
N TRP A 54 -6.53 1.98 -7.53
CA TRP A 54 -6.72 2.45 -6.16
C TRP A 54 -5.38 2.72 -5.46
N LEU A 55 -4.40 1.83 -5.57
CA LEU A 55 -3.07 2.04 -4.99
C LEU A 55 -2.36 3.26 -5.60
N LEU A 56 -2.51 3.45 -6.92
CA LEU A 56 -1.88 4.56 -7.64
C LEU A 56 -2.51 5.91 -7.27
N GLU A 57 -3.83 5.99 -7.22
CA GLU A 57 -4.54 7.25 -7.04
C GLU A 57 -4.77 7.61 -5.57
N ARG A 58 -5.09 6.63 -4.74
CA ARG A 58 -5.47 6.81 -3.34
C ARG A 58 -4.53 6.09 -2.38
N GLY A 59 -4.53 4.75 -2.41
CA GLY A 59 -3.72 3.89 -1.55
C GLY A 59 -4.01 4.04 -0.06
N HIS A 60 -3.21 3.38 0.76
CA HIS A 60 -3.30 3.48 2.22
C HIS A 60 -2.88 4.87 2.75
N ARG A 61 -2.17 5.66 1.93
CA ARG A 61 -1.78 7.03 2.29
C ARG A 61 -2.97 7.93 2.61
N VAL A 62 -4.12 7.68 2.01
CA VAL A 62 -5.35 8.46 2.28
C VAL A 62 -5.75 8.36 3.74
N TYR A 63 -5.75 7.15 4.30
CA TYR A 63 -6.02 6.94 5.73
C TYR A 63 -4.96 7.57 6.61
N PHE A 64 -3.68 7.38 6.27
CA PHE A 64 -2.57 7.96 7.02
C PHE A 64 -2.65 9.48 7.08
N ASP A 65 -2.92 10.12 5.93
CA ASP A 65 -3.01 11.57 5.83
C ASP A 65 -4.25 12.12 6.55
N ALA A 66 -5.41 11.47 6.42
CA ALA A 66 -6.62 11.84 7.15
C ALA A 66 -6.41 11.79 8.67
N ILE A 67 -5.78 10.71 9.17
CA ILE A 67 -5.55 10.54 10.61
C ILE A 67 -4.46 11.47 11.13
N LYS A 68 -3.44 11.81 10.33
CA LYS A 68 -2.48 12.86 10.69
C LYS A 68 -3.18 14.20 10.94
N LEU A 69 -4.11 14.57 10.06
CA LEU A 69 -4.88 15.80 10.17
C LEU A 69 -5.76 15.79 11.43
N PHE A 70 -6.48 14.71 11.65
CA PHE A 70 -7.29 14.52 12.86
C PHE A 70 -6.46 14.61 14.14
N SER A 71 -5.32 13.93 14.17
CA SER A 71 -4.40 13.95 15.31
C SER A 71 -3.77 15.32 15.56
N ALA A 72 -3.69 16.18 14.54
CA ALA A 72 -3.22 17.55 14.66
C ALA A 72 -4.29 18.53 15.18
N GLY A 73 -5.49 18.04 15.56
CA GLY A 73 -6.61 18.85 16.03
C GLY A 73 -7.37 19.56 14.90
N ILE A 74 -7.17 19.14 13.65
CA ILE A 74 -7.94 19.62 12.51
C ILE A 74 -9.29 18.91 12.51
N SER A 75 -10.36 19.67 12.24
CA SER A 75 -11.75 19.23 12.40
C SER A 75 -12.06 17.87 11.76
N PRO A 76 -12.86 17.00 12.42
CA PRO A 76 -13.37 15.76 11.85
C PRO A 76 -14.07 15.92 10.49
N SER A 77 -14.66 17.08 10.20
CA SER A 77 -15.32 17.36 8.92
C SER A 77 -14.38 17.28 7.72
N ILE A 78 -13.07 17.50 7.90
CA ILE A 78 -12.08 17.38 6.82
C ILE A 78 -11.78 15.91 6.52
N THR A 79 -11.82 15.05 7.54
CA THR A 79 -11.65 13.60 7.30
C THR A 79 -12.82 13.01 6.53
N ASP A 80 -14.05 13.52 6.76
CA ASP A 80 -15.26 13.11 6.03
C ASP A 80 -15.24 13.55 4.56
N GLU A 81 -14.52 14.65 4.23
CA GLU A 81 -14.32 15.09 2.85
C GLU A 81 -13.23 14.29 2.10
N ILE A 82 -12.27 13.73 2.83
CA ILE A 82 -11.13 13.00 2.26
C ILE A 82 -11.45 11.52 2.08
N LEU A 83 -12.16 10.93 3.03
CA LEU A 83 -12.48 9.50 3.06
C LEU A 83 -13.85 9.24 2.44
N THR A 84 -13.94 8.20 1.60
CA THR A 84 -15.23 7.67 1.14
C THR A 84 -16.00 7.03 2.30
N SER A 85 -17.30 6.79 2.13
CA SER A 85 -18.13 6.17 3.18
C SER A 85 -17.59 4.80 3.63
N ASP A 86 -17.08 4.01 2.69
CA ASP A 86 -16.50 2.71 2.99
C ASP A 86 -15.17 2.84 3.75
N GLU A 87 -14.34 3.80 3.37
CA GLU A 87 -13.07 4.10 4.04
C GLU A 87 -13.28 4.60 5.48
N GLN A 88 -14.37 5.31 5.75
CA GLN A 88 -14.72 5.78 7.10
C GLN A 88 -14.98 4.63 8.09
N LEU A 89 -15.48 3.48 7.62
CA LEU A 89 -15.72 2.32 8.47
C LEU A 89 -14.43 1.78 9.13
N ASP A 90 -13.31 1.89 8.46
CA ASP A 90 -12.01 1.44 8.95
C ASP A 90 -11.26 2.48 9.80
N THR A 91 -11.74 3.72 9.86
CA THR A 91 -11.07 4.83 10.57
C THR A 91 -10.70 4.48 12.02
N PRO A 92 -11.58 3.86 12.87
CA PRO A 92 -11.21 3.52 14.24
C PRO A 92 -10.02 2.56 14.33
N ARG A 93 -9.94 1.58 13.43
CA ARG A 93 -8.82 0.64 13.34
C ARG A 93 -7.51 1.35 12.98
N TYR A 94 -7.56 2.21 11.97
CA TYR A 94 -6.38 2.98 11.54
C TYR A 94 -5.93 3.98 12.60
N MET A 95 -6.84 4.64 13.30
CA MET A 95 -6.50 5.53 14.41
C MET A 95 -5.76 4.80 15.53
N LYS A 96 -6.23 3.60 15.90
CA LYS A 96 -5.56 2.77 16.90
C LYS A 96 -4.15 2.40 16.44
N ASN A 97 -4.00 1.91 15.21
CA ASN A 97 -2.70 1.50 14.64
C ASN A 97 -1.69 2.66 14.60
N ILE A 98 -2.14 3.85 14.21
CA ILE A 98 -1.26 5.04 14.17
C ILE A 98 -0.86 5.47 15.58
N LYS A 99 -1.75 5.42 16.56
CA LYS A 99 -1.41 5.73 17.94
C LYS A 99 -0.33 4.78 18.47
N GLU A 100 -0.50 3.48 18.28
CA GLU A 100 0.48 2.46 18.67
C GLU A 100 1.83 2.66 17.92
N MET A 101 1.79 3.01 16.64
CA MET A 101 2.99 3.35 15.88
C MET A 101 3.70 4.57 16.44
N ILE A 102 2.99 5.66 16.75
CA ILE A 102 3.56 6.88 17.33
C ILE A 102 4.24 6.58 18.66
N GLU A 103 3.58 5.83 19.53
CA GLU A 103 4.12 5.41 20.83
C GLU A 103 5.43 4.62 20.61
N SER A 104 5.42 3.60 19.75
CA SER A 104 6.60 2.78 19.45
C SER A 104 7.75 3.58 18.83
N LEU A 105 7.48 4.48 17.88
CA LEU A 105 8.49 5.32 17.24
C LEU A 105 9.10 6.32 18.22
N THR A 106 8.29 6.86 19.16
CA THR A 106 8.75 7.77 20.18
C THR A 106 9.63 7.05 21.22
N GLU A 107 9.21 5.88 21.69
CA GLU A 107 9.99 5.05 22.62
C GLU A 107 11.35 4.66 22.05
N LYS A 108 11.40 4.36 20.75
CA LYS A 108 12.66 4.00 20.06
C LYS A 108 13.50 5.21 19.66
N GLY A 109 13.02 6.44 19.90
CA GLY A 109 13.73 7.66 19.57
C GLY A 109 13.78 8.02 18.09
N TYR A 110 12.95 7.41 17.24
CA TYR A 110 12.85 7.74 15.82
C TYR A 110 12.13 9.05 15.57
N ILE A 111 11.17 9.40 16.43
CA ILE A 111 10.48 10.69 16.44
C ILE A 111 10.49 11.25 17.88
N ARG A 112 10.41 12.57 18.01
CA ARG A 112 10.34 13.26 19.30
C ARG A 112 8.90 13.49 19.74
N SER A 113 8.02 13.65 18.77
CA SER A 113 6.61 13.91 18.97
C SER A 113 5.81 13.57 17.71
N GLN A 114 4.49 13.53 17.84
CA GLN A 114 3.57 13.39 16.72
C GLN A 114 3.75 14.47 15.64
N ALA A 115 4.22 15.67 16.00
CA ALA A 115 4.45 16.75 15.04
C ALA A 115 5.49 16.37 13.97
N ASP A 116 6.43 15.48 14.29
CA ASP A 116 7.45 15.02 13.34
C ASP A 116 6.86 14.18 12.21
N LEU A 117 5.65 13.63 12.39
CA LEU A 117 4.94 12.87 11.35
C LEU A 117 4.23 13.75 10.32
N ARG A 118 4.09 15.07 10.55
CA ARG A 118 3.34 15.96 9.64
C ARG A 118 3.84 15.92 8.20
N ASN A 119 5.15 15.81 8.03
CA ASN A 119 5.80 15.80 6.72
C ASN A 119 6.14 14.38 6.22
N GLN A 120 5.71 13.36 6.94
CA GLN A 120 5.90 11.97 6.53
C GLN A 120 4.73 11.51 5.66
N SER A 121 5.02 10.61 4.74
CA SER A 121 4.03 9.96 3.89
C SER A 121 4.29 8.46 3.83
N VAL A 122 3.25 7.67 3.66
CA VAL A 122 3.34 6.24 3.37
C VAL A 122 3.28 5.94 1.87
N LEU A 123 3.46 6.95 1.02
CA LEU A 123 3.46 6.80 -0.44
C LEU A 123 4.45 5.72 -0.92
N ALA A 124 5.65 5.68 -0.34
CA ALA A 124 6.65 4.67 -0.71
C ALA A 124 6.14 3.23 -0.44
N TRP A 125 5.35 3.05 0.62
CA TRP A 125 4.70 1.79 0.94
C TRP A 125 3.66 1.39 -0.10
N ASP A 126 2.79 2.33 -0.50
CA ASP A 126 1.77 2.09 -1.53
C ASP A 126 2.42 1.79 -2.88
N MET A 127 3.46 2.53 -3.26
CA MET A 127 4.20 2.30 -4.51
C MET A 127 4.93 0.94 -4.50
N GLY A 128 5.52 0.55 -3.39
CA GLY A 128 6.13 -0.77 -3.25
C GLY A 128 5.11 -1.90 -3.41
N ARG A 129 3.92 -1.74 -2.83
CA ARG A 129 2.81 -2.68 -3.01
C ARG A 129 2.26 -2.69 -4.43
N LEU A 130 2.11 -1.53 -5.05
CA LEU A 130 1.69 -1.41 -6.45
C LEU A 130 2.58 -2.26 -7.36
N VAL A 131 3.90 -2.10 -7.24
CA VAL A 131 4.87 -2.87 -8.04
C VAL A 131 4.77 -4.36 -7.75
N LEU A 132 4.69 -4.77 -6.48
CA LEU A 132 4.56 -6.17 -6.11
C LEU A 132 3.29 -6.81 -6.69
N ILE A 133 2.14 -6.15 -6.50
CA ILE A 133 0.84 -6.66 -6.97
C ILE A 133 0.79 -6.70 -8.50
N ALA A 134 1.31 -5.69 -9.20
CA ALA A 134 1.38 -5.67 -10.65
C ALA A 134 2.18 -6.87 -11.19
N ARG A 135 3.33 -7.19 -10.58
CA ARG A 135 4.14 -8.37 -10.92
C ARG A 135 3.36 -9.68 -10.71
N CYS A 136 2.73 -9.82 -9.55
CA CYS A 136 1.90 -10.99 -9.24
C CYS A 136 0.75 -11.16 -10.24
N CYS A 137 0.06 -10.07 -10.58
CA CYS A 137 -1.04 -10.08 -11.57
C CYS A 137 -0.54 -10.42 -12.98
N PHE A 138 0.63 -9.91 -13.38
CA PHE A 138 1.25 -10.28 -14.67
C PHE A 138 1.58 -11.78 -14.70
N GLU A 139 2.25 -12.31 -13.69
CA GLU A 139 2.65 -13.71 -13.64
C GLU A 139 1.45 -14.66 -13.62
N CYS A 140 0.35 -14.27 -12.98
CA CYS A 140 -0.91 -14.99 -13.00
C CYS A 140 -1.67 -14.88 -14.34
N GLY A 141 -1.27 -13.95 -15.21
CA GLY A 141 -1.91 -13.70 -16.50
C GLY A 141 -3.20 -12.87 -16.39
N TYR A 142 -3.38 -12.13 -15.31
CA TYR A 142 -4.50 -11.20 -15.13
C TYR A 142 -4.29 -9.91 -15.89
N ILE A 143 -3.03 -9.45 -16.05
CA ILE A 143 -2.67 -8.28 -16.83
C ILE A 143 -1.54 -8.60 -17.81
N THR A 144 -1.41 -7.81 -18.87
CA THR A 144 -0.31 -7.92 -19.83
C THR A 144 0.99 -7.32 -19.27
N GLU A 145 2.13 -7.71 -19.86
CA GLU A 145 3.43 -7.12 -19.54
C GLU A 145 3.42 -5.59 -19.69
N GLU A 146 2.81 -5.08 -20.77
CA GLU A 146 2.68 -3.65 -21.02
C GLU A 146 1.98 -2.93 -19.87
N LYS A 147 0.85 -3.50 -19.37
CA LYS A 147 0.11 -2.95 -18.23
C LYS A 147 0.90 -3.05 -16.91
N ALA A 148 1.72 -4.08 -16.75
CA ALA A 148 2.54 -4.22 -15.55
C ALA A 148 3.69 -3.19 -15.47
N TRP A 149 4.09 -2.61 -16.62
CA TRP A 149 5.13 -1.58 -16.69
C TRP A 149 4.61 -0.13 -16.75
N CYS A 150 3.30 0.08 -16.92
CA CYS A 150 2.67 1.40 -16.96
C CYS A 150 2.45 1.96 -15.55
#